data_9872a4900178921998c4563abf558988
#
_entry.id   9872a4900178921998c4563abf558988
#
_cell.length_a   1.000
_cell.length_b   1.000
_cell.length_c   1.000
_cell.angle_alpha   90.00
_cell.angle_beta   90.00
_cell.angle_gamma   90.00
#
_symmetry.space_group_name_H-M   'P 1'
#
loop_
_entity.id
_entity.type
_entity.pdbx_description
1 polymer ?
#
loop_
_entity_poly.entity_id
_entity_poly.type
_entity_poly.pdbx_seq_one_letter_code
_entity_poly.pdbx_strand_id
1 'polypeptide(L)'
;IPLITWGPRCLFAPLATRTLSAAGLAHRICFELPSSAAVLTALANGAGVALLNEGLTTGAAIATTGPPQLPPLPRVAYVLRQNPATADEPLQRVVADHILSSFRPQQLTGAITS
;
A
#
# COMPACT_ATOMS: atom_id res chain seq x y z
N ILE A 1 -2.01 14.41 -11.20
CA ILE A 1 -1.20 13.21 -10.88
C ILE A 1 -1.99 11.97 -11.29
N PRO A 2 -1.48 11.16 -12.21
CA PRO A 2 -2.11 9.91 -12.60
C PRO A 2 -1.90 8.84 -11.53
N LEU A 3 -2.99 8.37 -10.90
CA LEU A 3 -2.95 7.33 -9.89
C LEU A 3 -3.19 5.94 -10.47
N ILE A 4 -2.45 4.97 -9.97
CA ILE A 4 -2.63 3.55 -10.22
C ILE A 4 -3.08 2.91 -8.91
N THR A 5 -4.16 2.13 -8.94
CA THR A 5 -4.73 1.47 -7.76
C THR A 5 -5.02 -0.01 -8.04
N TRP A 6 -5.30 -0.77 -6.97
CA TRP A 6 -5.64 -2.21 -7.07
C TRP A 6 -7.11 -2.48 -7.36
N GLY A 7 -7.85 -1.54 -7.90
CA GLY A 7 -9.27 -1.70 -8.16
C GLY A 7 -10.14 -1.15 -7.03
N PRO A 8 -11.48 -1.37 -7.13
CA PRO A 8 -12.46 -0.65 -6.30
C PRO A 8 -12.41 -0.99 -4.81
N ARG A 9 -11.78 -2.08 -4.43
CA ARG A 9 -11.61 -2.50 -3.02
C ARG A 9 -10.25 -2.10 -2.43
N CYS A 10 -9.47 -1.33 -3.13
CA CYS A 10 -8.17 -0.89 -2.65
C CYS A 10 -8.32 0.05 -1.44
N LEU A 11 -7.83 -0.36 -0.28
CA LEU A 11 -7.85 0.45 0.94
C LEU A 11 -6.97 1.70 0.82
N PHE A 12 -5.98 1.67 -0.01
CA PHE A 12 -5.04 2.78 -0.20
C PHE A 12 -5.54 3.84 -1.18
N ALA A 13 -6.48 3.53 -2.06
CA ALA A 13 -7.02 4.50 -3.00
C ALA A 13 -7.70 5.69 -2.30
N PRO A 14 -8.60 5.49 -1.32
CA PRO A 14 -9.16 6.61 -0.57
C PRO A 14 -8.11 7.39 0.23
N LEU A 15 -7.09 6.74 0.74
CA LEU A 15 -6.01 7.40 1.46
C LEU A 15 -5.19 8.29 0.53
N ALA A 16 -4.81 7.78 -0.64
CA ALA A 16 -4.07 8.53 -1.65
C ALA A 16 -4.85 9.75 -2.12
N THR A 17 -6.12 9.57 -2.47
CA THR A 17 -6.96 10.67 -2.95
C THR A 17 -7.17 11.76 -1.90
N ARG A 18 -7.43 11.39 -0.65
CA ARG A 18 -7.56 12.35 0.45
C ARG A 18 -6.27 13.12 0.70
N THR A 19 -5.14 12.41 0.71
CA THR A 19 -3.83 13.04 0.96
C THR A 19 -3.47 14.03 -0.14
N LEU A 20 -3.69 13.67 -1.39
CA LEU A 20 -3.44 14.56 -2.52
C LEU A 20 -4.40 15.76 -2.55
N SER A 21 -5.67 15.52 -2.27
CA SER A 21 -6.66 16.61 -2.18
C SER A 21 -6.33 17.59 -1.06
N ALA A 22 -5.95 17.10 0.11
CA ALA A 22 -5.55 17.95 1.24
C ALA A 22 -4.31 18.80 0.92
N ALA A 23 -3.43 18.32 0.07
CA ALA A 23 -2.27 19.05 -0.41
C ALA A 23 -2.56 19.96 -1.63
N GLY A 24 -3.81 20.05 -2.09
CA GLY A 24 -4.20 20.84 -3.25
C GLY A 24 -3.67 20.30 -4.58
N LEU A 25 -3.31 19.02 -4.63
CA LEU A 25 -2.74 18.40 -5.82
C LEU A 25 -3.81 17.73 -6.67
N ALA A 26 -3.97 18.20 -7.90
CA ALA A 26 -4.89 17.58 -8.86
C ALA A 26 -4.45 16.16 -9.20
N HIS A 27 -5.38 15.22 -9.16
CA HIS A 27 -5.12 13.81 -9.40
C HIS A 27 -6.34 13.12 -10.02
N ARG A 28 -6.10 11.97 -10.64
CA ARG A 28 -7.15 11.09 -11.15
C ARG A 28 -6.67 9.65 -11.12
N ILE A 29 -7.58 8.71 -10.90
CA ILE A 29 -7.29 7.28 -11.07
C ILE A 29 -7.27 6.97 -12.57
N CYS A 30 -6.11 6.54 -13.06
CA CYS A 30 -5.90 6.22 -14.47
C CYS A 30 -5.97 4.72 -14.73
N PHE A 31 -5.55 3.93 -13.75
CA PHE A 31 -5.56 2.47 -13.85
C PHE A 31 -6.02 1.84 -12.55
N GLU A 32 -6.90 0.86 -12.68
CA GLU A 32 -7.26 -0.08 -11.63
C GLU A 32 -6.80 -1.46 -12.06
N LEU A 33 -5.80 -1.99 -11.38
CA LEU A 33 -5.12 -3.23 -11.78
C LEU A 33 -5.37 -4.33 -10.75
N PRO A 34 -5.49 -5.60 -11.18
CA PRO A 34 -5.98 -6.67 -10.32
C PRO A 34 -4.92 -7.28 -9.39
N SER A 35 -3.66 -6.93 -9.56
CA SER A 35 -2.57 -7.56 -8.80
C SER A 35 -1.41 -6.61 -8.54
N SER A 36 -0.63 -6.91 -7.50
CA SER A 36 0.60 -6.17 -7.20
C SER A 36 1.61 -6.25 -8.35
N ALA A 37 1.72 -7.40 -9.02
CA ALA A 37 2.62 -7.55 -10.16
C ALA A 37 2.24 -6.59 -11.30
N ALA A 38 0.95 -6.45 -11.60
CA ALA A 38 0.46 -5.53 -12.62
C ALA A 38 0.74 -4.07 -12.23
N VAL A 39 0.51 -3.71 -10.96
CA VAL A 39 0.80 -2.36 -10.46
C VAL A 39 2.29 -2.05 -10.56
N LEU A 40 3.15 -2.95 -10.11
CA LEU A 40 4.61 -2.77 -10.18
C LEU A 40 5.10 -2.66 -11.63
N THR A 41 4.53 -3.45 -12.54
CA THR A 41 4.86 -3.36 -13.98
C THR A 41 4.45 -2.00 -14.55
N ALA A 42 3.25 -1.53 -14.24
CA ALA A 42 2.79 -0.22 -14.68
C ALA A 42 3.69 0.91 -14.15
N LEU A 43 4.08 0.85 -12.87
CA LEU A 43 5.01 1.80 -12.28
C LEU A 43 6.37 1.77 -12.97
N ALA A 44 6.93 0.59 -13.20
CA ALA A 44 8.23 0.42 -13.87
C ALA A 44 8.22 0.99 -15.31
N ASN A 45 7.05 1.06 -15.95
CA ASN A 45 6.88 1.65 -17.27
C ASN A 45 6.44 3.12 -17.25
N GLY A 46 6.48 3.77 -16.12
CA GLY A 46 6.16 5.20 -16.03
C GLY A 46 4.68 5.54 -16.20
N ALA A 47 3.77 4.59 -15.97
CA ALA A 47 2.34 4.79 -16.20
C ALA A 47 1.66 5.72 -15.17
N GLY A 48 2.32 5.99 -14.02
CA GLY A 48 1.76 6.86 -13.02
C GLY A 48 2.38 6.68 -11.63
N VAL A 49 1.60 6.98 -10.63
CA VAL A 49 1.96 6.97 -9.20
C VAL A 49 1.04 6.01 -8.46
N ALA A 50 1.58 5.20 -7.58
CA ALA A 50 0.80 4.35 -6.68
C ALA A 50 1.23 4.51 -5.23
N LEU A 51 0.29 4.27 -4.33
CA LEU A 51 0.57 4.17 -2.90
C LEU A 51 0.83 2.71 -2.57
N LEU A 52 2.03 2.40 -2.10
CA LEU A 52 2.47 1.04 -1.83
C LEU A 52 2.92 0.86 -0.39
N ASN A 53 2.85 -0.37 0.10
CA ASN A 53 3.62 -0.76 1.27
C ASN A 53 5.11 -0.77 0.95
N GLU A 54 5.92 -0.31 1.88
CA GLU A 54 7.37 -0.27 1.72
C GLU A 54 7.96 -1.63 1.31
N GLY A 55 7.45 -2.72 1.89
CA GLY A 55 7.89 -4.07 1.56
C GLY A 55 7.67 -4.50 0.10
N LEU A 56 6.71 -3.90 -0.61
CA LEU A 56 6.47 -4.20 -2.02
C LEU A 56 7.48 -3.55 -2.97
N THR A 57 8.21 -2.57 -2.51
CA THR A 57 9.20 -1.86 -3.33
C THR A 57 10.59 -2.49 -3.28
N THR A 58 10.80 -3.44 -2.39
CA THR A 58 12.09 -4.12 -2.23
C THR A 58 12.44 -4.90 -3.50
N GLY A 59 13.57 -4.56 -4.11
CA GLY A 59 14.04 -5.19 -5.35
C GLY A 59 13.32 -4.74 -6.63
N ALA A 60 12.35 -3.85 -6.53
CA ALA A 60 11.68 -3.29 -7.70
C ALA A 60 12.44 -2.07 -8.25
N ALA A 61 12.51 -1.97 -9.58
CA ALA A 61 13.12 -0.82 -10.25
C ALA A 61 12.15 0.36 -10.32
N ILE A 62 11.69 0.81 -9.17
CA ILE A 62 10.78 1.95 -9.01
C ILE A 62 11.38 2.97 -8.04
N ALA A 63 11.17 4.25 -8.33
CA ALA A 63 11.51 5.30 -7.39
C ALA A 63 10.52 5.28 -6.21
N THR A 64 11.05 5.17 -5.01
CA THR A 64 10.25 5.17 -3.77
C THR A 64 10.09 6.56 -3.17
N THR A 65 10.79 7.52 -3.70
CA THR A 65 10.66 8.92 -3.33
C THR A 65 10.00 9.69 -4.48
N GLY A 66 8.85 10.25 -4.19
CA GLY A 66 8.18 11.11 -5.14
C GLY A 66 8.94 12.42 -5.41
N PRO A 67 8.47 13.20 -6.38
CA PRO A 67 8.91 14.56 -6.48
C PRO A 67 8.72 15.27 -5.13
N PRO A 68 9.53 16.29 -4.83
CA PRO A 68 9.47 17.01 -3.54
C PRO A 68 8.09 17.55 -3.18
N GLN A 69 7.17 17.55 -4.14
CA GLN A 69 5.81 18.05 -4.01
C GLN A 69 4.81 17.02 -3.48
N LEU A 70 5.19 15.74 -3.36
CA LEU A 70 4.27 14.75 -2.80
C LEU A 70 4.22 14.87 -1.28
N PRO A 71 3.01 14.89 -0.70
CA PRO A 71 2.87 15.01 0.74
C PRO A 71 3.35 13.73 1.46
N PRO A 72 3.78 13.86 2.72
CA PRO A 72 4.12 12.70 3.52
C PRO A 72 2.89 11.81 3.77
N LEU A 73 3.12 10.52 3.85
CA LEU A 73 2.08 9.53 4.07
C LEU A 73 2.04 9.11 5.55
N PRO A 74 0.84 8.82 6.07
CA PRO A 74 0.69 8.34 7.44
C PRO A 74 1.20 6.91 7.58
N ARG A 75 1.49 6.52 8.81
CA ARG A 75 1.71 5.12 9.16
C ARG A 75 0.38 4.38 9.18
N VAL A 76 0.39 3.14 8.72
CA VAL A 76 -0.77 2.25 8.74
C VAL A 76 -0.47 1.08 9.66
N ALA A 77 -1.45 0.76 10.52
CA ALA A 77 -1.36 -0.40 11.40
C ALA A 77 -2.05 -1.61 10.76
N TYR A 78 -1.36 -2.73 10.77
CA TYR A 78 -1.97 -4.03 10.50
C TYR A 78 -2.46 -4.62 11.82
N VAL A 79 -3.70 -5.08 11.86
CA VAL A 79 -4.33 -5.63 13.06
C VAL A 79 -4.71 -7.07 12.80
N LEU A 80 -4.26 -7.96 13.68
CA LEU A 80 -4.72 -9.35 13.71
C LEU A 80 -5.97 -9.43 14.56
N ARG A 81 -7.06 -9.91 13.98
CA ARG A 81 -8.30 -10.22 14.70
C ARG A 81 -8.48 -11.73 14.81
N GLN A 82 -8.74 -12.19 16.02
CA GLN A 82 -9.08 -13.58 16.29
C GLN A 82 -10.59 -13.72 16.50
N ASN A 83 -11.14 -14.87 16.11
CA ASN A 83 -12.50 -15.22 16.47
C ASN A 83 -12.57 -15.51 17.98
N PRO A 84 -13.35 -14.77 18.77
CA PRO A 84 -13.42 -14.96 20.23
C PRO A 84 -13.90 -16.37 20.61
N ALA A 85 -14.71 -17.03 19.79
CA ALA A 85 -15.21 -18.37 20.05
C ALA A 85 -14.11 -19.46 20.01
N THR A 86 -13.01 -19.21 19.32
CA THR A 86 -11.92 -20.18 19.12
C THR A 86 -10.55 -19.63 19.52
N ALA A 87 -10.49 -18.44 20.12
CA ALA A 87 -9.24 -17.77 20.49
C ALA A 87 -8.39 -18.58 21.47
N ASP A 88 -8.99 -19.42 22.30
CA ASP A 88 -8.31 -20.26 23.29
C ASP A 88 -7.81 -21.60 22.74
N GLU A 89 -8.12 -21.94 21.51
CA GLU A 89 -7.64 -23.18 20.90
C GLU A 89 -6.13 -23.13 20.68
N PRO A 90 -5.39 -24.20 21.09
CA PRO A 90 -3.92 -24.19 21.02
C PRO A 90 -3.37 -23.94 19.63
N LEU A 91 -4.00 -24.50 18.59
CA LEU A 91 -3.57 -24.31 17.19
C LEU A 91 -3.73 -22.85 16.75
N GLN A 92 -4.83 -22.21 17.12
CA GLN A 92 -5.03 -20.79 16.81
C GLN A 92 -4.00 -19.89 17.48
N ARG A 93 -3.63 -20.18 18.72
CA ARG A 93 -2.57 -19.44 19.43
C ARG A 93 -1.24 -19.55 18.69
N VAL A 94 -0.87 -20.75 18.30
CA VAL A 94 0.38 -20.99 17.56
C VAL A 94 0.40 -20.22 16.23
N VAL A 95 -0.70 -20.27 15.47
CA VAL A 95 -0.82 -19.55 14.21
C VAL A 95 -0.79 -18.03 14.42
N ALA A 96 -1.51 -17.52 15.41
CA ALA A 96 -1.53 -16.10 15.74
C ALA A 96 -0.14 -15.59 16.15
N ASP A 97 0.57 -16.32 17.00
CA ASP A 97 1.93 -15.97 17.43
C ASP A 97 2.90 -15.97 16.26
N HIS A 98 2.77 -16.95 15.36
CA HIS A 98 3.60 -17.01 14.15
C HIS A 98 3.35 -15.82 13.22
N ILE A 99 2.09 -15.47 12.98
CA ILE A 99 1.73 -14.29 12.17
C ILE A 99 2.30 -13.02 12.79
N LEU A 100 2.08 -12.80 14.10
CA LEU A 100 2.56 -11.61 14.79
C LEU A 100 4.09 -11.50 14.77
N SER A 101 4.81 -12.62 14.94
CA SER A 101 6.27 -12.63 14.89
C SER A 101 6.83 -12.38 13.49
N SER A 102 6.06 -12.68 12.44
CA SER A 102 6.46 -12.50 11.04
C SER A 102 6.19 -11.07 10.53
N PHE A 103 5.32 -10.33 11.20
CA PHE A 103 4.99 -8.96 10.81
C PHE A 103 5.95 -7.97 11.44
N ARG A 104 6.55 -7.12 10.58
CA ARG A 104 7.32 -5.95 11.01
C ARG A 104 6.53 -4.69 10.69
N PRO A 105 6.63 -3.62 11.51
CA PRO A 105 6.03 -2.34 11.17
C PRO A 105 6.49 -1.86 9.81
N GLN A 106 5.53 -1.55 8.93
CA GLN A 106 5.80 -1.03 7.60
C GLN A 106 5.17 0.35 7.46
N GLN A 107 5.85 1.22 6.76
CA GLN A 107 5.35 2.54 6.38
C GLN A 107 4.83 2.51 4.95
N LEU A 108 3.73 3.22 4.69
CA LEU A 108 3.27 3.44 3.32
C LEU A 108 4.23 4.35 2.58
N THR A 109 4.50 4.00 1.34
CA THR A 109 5.41 4.74 0.46
C THR A 109 4.70 5.07 -0.83
N GLY A 110 4.82 6.32 -1.26
CA GLY A 110 4.44 6.72 -2.61
C GLY A 110 5.52 6.26 -3.58
N ALA A 111 5.17 5.41 -4.55
CA ALA A 111 6.09 4.98 -5.59
C ALA A 111 5.79 5.71 -6.90
N ILE A 112 6.84 6.25 -7.51
CA ILE A 112 6.77 7.01 -8.76
C ILE A 112 7.76 6.42 -9.73
N THR A 113 7.35 6.34 -10.98
CA THR A 113 8.26 6.05 -12.09
C THR A 113 8.36 7.27 -12.99
N SER A 114 9.54 7.60 -13.30
CA SER A 114 9.84 8.67 -14.26
C SER A 114 9.73 8.17 -15.70
#